data_ad9f4cf117e42f679121bd3d5ad853b3
#
_entry.id   ad9f4cf117e42f679121bd3d5ad853b3
#
_cell.length_a   1.000
_cell.length_b   1.000
_cell.length_c   1.000
_cell.angle_alpha   90.00
_cell.angle_beta   90.00
_cell.angle_gamma   90.00
#
_symmetry.space_group_name_H-M   'P 1'
#
loop_
_entity.id
_entity.type
_entity.pdbx_description
1 polymer ?
#
loop_
_entity_poly.entity_id
_entity_poly.type
_entity_poly.pdbx_seq_one_letter_code
_entity_poly.pdbx_strand_id
1 'polypeptide(L)'
;MKYQILGETLPVVVCQLEAGEKMITEGGAMSWMSPNMQMETTSNGGIGKALGRALSGEKMFQNIYTAQGGEGMIAFASSFPGSIRPFQITPGEDMIFQKSAFLAAEFGVELSVHFRKKIGAGLFGGEGFIMQRVSGNGIAFAEFDGHVVEYELQPGQQIVIDTGHLAAMSSSCNMDIQSVPGMKNKLLGGEGFFNTGITGPGRVWLQTMPISNVAGAIRPYIPTGN
;
A
#
# COMPACT_ATOMS: atom_id res chain seq x y z
N MET A 1 -14.68 -9.34 -12.97
CA MET A 1 -13.64 -10.21 -12.34
C MET A 1 -14.24 -10.97 -11.13
N LYS A 2 -13.81 -12.24 -10.89
CA LYS A 2 -14.08 -12.98 -9.65
C LYS A 2 -12.77 -13.16 -8.90
N TYR A 3 -12.80 -13.24 -7.57
CA TYR A 3 -11.59 -13.46 -6.79
C TYR A 3 -11.84 -14.37 -5.60
N GLN A 4 -10.76 -14.95 -5.09
CA GLN A 4 -10.72 -15.73 -3.85
C GLN A 4 -9.43 -15.39 -3.09
N ILE A 5 -9.53 -15.17 -1.77
CA ILE A 5 -8.37 -15.04 -0.89
C ILE A 5 -8.16 -16.38 -0.21
N LEU A 6 -6.97 -16.94 -0.38
CA LEU A 6 -6.54 -18.24 0.16
C LEU A 6 -5.38 -18.03 1.15
N GLY A 7 -5.31 -18.90 2.15
CA GLY A 7 -4.30 -18.83 3.21
C GLY A 7 -4.69 -17.88 4.34
N GLU A 8 -4.15 -18.15 5.54
CA GLU A 8 -4.45 -17.37 6.75
C GLU A 8 -3.30 -16.44 7.12
N THR A 9 -2.08 -16.95 7.23
CA THR A 9 -0.90 -16.19 7.69
C THR A 9 -0.09 -15.62 6.52
N LEU A 10 -0.06 -16.33 5.40
CA LEU A 10 0.60 -15.93 4.16
C LEU A 10 -0.43 -16.00 3.02
N PRO A 11 -1.36 -15.05 2.99
CA PRO A 11 -2.48 -15.10 2.06
C PRO A 11 -2.05 -14.77 0.63
N VAL A 12 -2.86 -15.24 -0.32
CA VAL A 12 -2.80 -14.91 -1.72
C VAL A 12 -4.20 -14.57 -2.22
N VAL A 13 -4.34 -13.52 -2.99
CA VAL A 13 -5.57 -13.28 -3.76
C VAL A 13 -5.38 -13.86 -5.16
N VAL A 14 -6.30 -14.74 -5.55
CA VAL A 14 -6.38 -15.33 -6.88
C VAL A 14 -7.56 -14.70 -7.61
N CYS A 15 -7.29 -14.05 -8.73
CA CYS A 15 -8.28 -13.37 -9.56
C CYS A 15 -8.52 -14.16 -10.85
N GLN A 16 -9.80 -14.39 -11.17
CA GLN A 16 -10.26 -14.97 -12.43
C GLN A 16 -10.81 -13.84 -13.28
N LEU A 17 -10.22 -13.65 -14.46
CA LEU A 17 -10.54 -12.59 -15.40
C LEU A 17 -11.22 -13.18 -16.63
N GLU A 18 -12.27 -12.54 -17.11
CA GLU A 18 -12.82 -12.81 -18.43
C GLU A 18 -11.91 -12.24 -19.53
N ALA A 19 -12.10 -12.68 -20.77
CA ALA A 19 -11.32 -12.20 -21.91
C ALA A 19 -11.37 -10.66 -22.01
N GLY A 20 -10.21 -10.01 -22.03
CA GLY A 20 -10.07 -8.57 -22.10
C GLY A 20 -10.14 -7.83 -20.74
N GLU A 21 -10.53 -8.49 -19.66
CA GLU A 21 -10.44 -7.89 -18.32
C GLU A 21 -8.99 -7.67 -17.91
N LYS A 22 -8.77 -6.67 -17.07
CA LYS A 22 -7.43 -6.21 -16.71
C LYS A 22 -7.28 -5.98 -15.21
N MET A 23 -6.07 -6.26 -14.71
CA MET A 23 -5.63 -5.91 -13.37
C MET A 23 -4.44 -4.96 -13.45
N ILE A 24 -4.33 -4.08 -12.46
CA ILE A 24 -3.17 -3.20 -12.26
C ILE A 24 -2.46 -3.55 -10.95
N THR A 25 -1.15 -3.38 -10.94
CA THR A 25 -0.32 -3.50 -9.73
C THR A 25 0.93 -2.63 -9.84
N GLU A 26 1.58 -2.37 -8.74
CA GLU A 26 2.96 -1.87 -8.75
C GLU A 26 3.95 -2.99 -9.11
N GLY A 27 5.20 -2.63 -9.44
CA GLY A 27 6.19 -3.61 -9.89
C GLY A 27 6.48 -4.68 -8.82
N GLY A 28 6.47 -5.95 -9.23
CA GLY A 28 6.89 -7.08 -8.40
C GLY A 28 5.78 -7.79 -7.62
N ALA A 29 4.54 -7.36 -7.66
CA ALA A 29 3.45 -7.96 -6.88
C ALA A 29 2.89 -9.28 -7.46
N MET A 30 2.99 -9.50 -8.78
CA MET A 30 2.50 -10.73 -9.43
C MET A 30 3.31 -11.94 -8.97
N SER A 31 2.62 -12.97 -8.48
CA SER A 31 3.22 -14.21 -8.00
C SER A 31 3.17 -15.34 -9.02
N TRP A 32 2.02 -15.58 -9.66
CA TRP A 32 1.85 -16.49 -10.79
C TRP A 32 0.63 -16.12 -11.62
N MET A 33 0.58 -16.57 -12.84
CA MET A 33 -0.54 -16.32 -13.76
C MET A 33 -0.66 -17.43 -14.82
N SER A 34 -1.83 -17.53 -15.44
CA SER A 34 -2.02 -18.41 -16.59
C SER A 34 -1.26 -17.90 -17.83
N PRO A 35 -0.87 -18.79 -18.77
CA PRO A 35 -0.03 -18.42 -19.92
C PRO A 35 -0.65 -17.38 -20.86
N ASN A 36 -1.98 -17.24 -20.85
CA ASN A 36 -2.70 -16.29 -21.67
C ASN A 36 -2.85 -14.90 -21.05
N MET A 37 -2.22 -14.65 -19.90
CA MET A 37 -2.11 -13.30 -19.32
C MET A 37 -0.96 -12.55 -19.98
N GLN A 38 -1.24 -11.38 -20.53
CA GLN A 38 -0.25 -10.47 -21.10
C GLN A 38 0.04 -9.31 -20.15
N MET A 39 1.33 -9.05 -19.89
CA MET A 39 1.78 -7.95 -19.07
C MET A 39 2.29 -6.79 -19.94
N GLU A 40 1.87 -5.58 -19.59
CA GLU A 40 2.39 -4.32 -20.12
C GLU A 40 2.81 -3.43 -18.96
N THR A 41 3.99 -2.82 -19.03
CA THR A 41 4.44 -1.83 -18.05
C THR A 41 4.18 -0.43 -18.57
N THR A 42 3.43 0.36 -17.84
CA THR A 42 3.14 1.74 -18.21
C THR A 42 3.58 2.71 -17.10
N SER A 43 4.04 3.89 -17.52
CA SER A 43 4.11 5.04 -16.62
C SER A 43 2.74 5.75 -16.68
N ASN A 44 2.01 5.78 -15.58
CA ASN A 44 0.68 6.39 -15.50
C ASN A 44 0.64 7.77 -16.18
N GLY A 45 -0.05 7.88 -17.33
CA GLY A 45 -0.34 9.16 -17.98
C GLY A 45 0.28 9.42 -19.36
N GLY A 46 0.82 8.39 -20.06
CA GLY A 46 1.41 8.55 -21.41
C GLY A 46 2.78 9.24 -21.40
N ILE A 47 3.53 9.10 -22.51
CA ILE A 47 4.93 9.55 -22.63
C ILE A 47 5.11 11.05 -22.31
N GLY A 48 4.15 11.92 -22.66
CA GLY A 48 4.23 13.38 -22.40
C GLY A 48 4.04 13.76 -20.94
N LYS A 49 3.19 13.04 -20.18
CA LYS A 49 2.99 13.27 -18.75
C LYS A 49 4.04 12.57 -17.88
N ALA A 50 4.64 11.48 -18.39
CA ALA A 50 5.74 10.77 -17.73
C ALA A 50 6.98 11.65 -17.59
N LEU A 51 7.29 12.50 -18.57
CA LEU A 51 8.44 13.39 -18.52
C LEU A 51 8.30 14.49 -17.45
N GLY A 52 7.08 15.07 -17.31
CA GLY A 52 6.80 16.07 -16.27
C GLY A 52 6.82 15.48 -14.85
N ARG A 53 6.35 14.24 -14.67
CA ARG A 53 6.35 13.52 -13.38
C ARG A 53 7.70 12.92 -13.02
N ALA A 54 8.52 12.55 -13.99
CA ALA A 54 9.91 12.13 -13.75
C ALA A 54 10.75 13.26 -13.12
N LEU A 55 10.42 14.51 -13.40
CA LEU A 55 11.04 15.69 -12.78
C LEU A 55 10.54 15.97 -11.37
N SER A 56 9.31 15.55 -11.01
CA SER A 56 8.75 15.65 -9.65
C SER A 56 9.12 14.46 -8.74
N GLY A 57 9.84 13.46 -9.25
CA GLY A 57 10.21 12.25 -8.50
C GLY A 57 9.10 11.21 -8.34
N GLU A 58 7.98 11.39 -9.03
CA GLU A 58 6.79 10.50 -8.98
C GLU A 58 6.85 9.44 -10.08
N LYS A 59 7.80 8.51 -9.99
CA LYS A 59 7.81 7.33 -10.86
C LYS A 59 6.92 6.25 -10.26
N MET A 60 5.62 6.33 -10.51
CA MET A 60 4.72 5.21 -10.28
C MET A 60 4.62 4.41 -11.58
N PHE A 61 5.44 3.38 -11.71
CA PHE A 61 5.30 2.40 -12.79
C PHE A 61 4.22 1.41 -12.36
N GLN A 62 3.23 1.23 -13.22
CA GLN A 62 2.21 0.22 -13.06
C GLN A 62 2.39 -0.86 -14.10
N ASN A 63 2.21 -2.11 -13.67
CA ASN A 63 2.03 -3.24 -14.56
C ASN A 63 0.53 -3.47 -14.78
N ILE A 64 0.14 -3.61 -16.03
CA ILE A 64 -1.21 -3.94 -16.45
C ILE A 64 -1.17 -5.38 -16.96
N TYR A 65 -2.02 -6.23 -16.40
CA TYR A 65 -2.18 -7.61 -16.81
C TYR A 65 -3.52 -7.79 -17.48
N THR A 66 -3.54 -8.31 -18.72
CA THR A 66 -4.75 -8.49 -19.53
C THR A 66 -4.94 -9.95 -19.86
N ALA A 67 -6.15 -10.51 -19.67
CA ALA A 67 -6.51 -11.85 -20.14
C ALA A 67 -6.75 -11.83 -21.66
N GLN A 68 -5.97 -12.60 -22.42
CA GLN A 68 -6.00 -12.64 -23.88
C GLN A 68 -6.69 -13.90 -24.39
N GLY A 69 -7.65 -13.74 -25.31
CA GLY A 69 -8.25 -14.84 -26.06
C GLY A 69 -9.14 -15.81 -25.29
N GLY A 70 -9.37 -15.56 -24.00
CA GLY A 70 -10.19 -16.40 -23.12
C GLY A 70 -10.06 -16.00 -21.67
N GLU A 71 -10.67 -16.76 -20.76
CA GLU A 71 -10.52 -16.57 -19.33
C GLU A 71 -9.05 -16.73 -18.91
N GLY A 72 -8.59 -15.86 -18.02
CA GLY A 72 -7.25 -15.88 -17.46
C GLY A 72 -7.27 -15.86 -15.94
N MET A 73 -6.20 -16.36 -15.32
CA MET A 73 -6.01 -16.35 -13.87
C MET A 73 -4.71 -15.62 -13.53
N ILE A 74 -4.76 -14.78 -12.49
CA ILE A 74 -3.59 -14.12 -11.94
C ILE A 74 -3.67 -14.11 -10.42
N ALA A 75 -2.52 -14.29 -9.76
CA ALA A 75 -2.42 -14.35 -8.31
C ALA A 75 -1.40 -13.35 -7.78
N PHE A 76 -1.75 -12.75 -6.65
CA PHE A 76 -0.93 -11.81 -5.91
C PHE A 76 -0.82 -12.29 -4.46
N ALA A 77 0.34 -12.82 -4.08
CA ALA A 77 0.61 -13.27 -2.72
C ALA A 77 1.09 -12.09 -1.87
N SER A 78 0.73 -12.12 -0.59
CA SER A 78 1.27 -11.16 0.37
C SER A 78 2.79 -11.29 0.45
N SER A 79 3.48 -10.17 0.50
CA SER A 79 4.94 -10.10 0.59
C SER A 79 5.47 -10.42 1.99
N PHE A 80 4.60 -10.37 3.01
CA PHE A 80 4.92 -10.59 4.42
C PHE A 80 3.77 -11.33 5.13
N PRO A 81 4.02 -12.05 6.26
CA PRO A 81 2.95 -12.64 7.04
C PRO A 81 1.92 -11.61 7.48
N GLY A 82 0.65 -11.86 7.14
CA GLY A 82 -0.39 -10.88 7.41
C GLY A 82 -1.76 -11.21 6.83
N SER A 83 -2.41 -10.21 6.29
CA SER A 83 -3.77 -10.32 5.76
C SER A 83 -3.91 -9.58 4.44
N ILE A 84 -4.76 -10.08 3.55
CA ILE A 84 -5.22 -9.35 2.36
C ILE A 84 -6.69 -8.97 2.56
N ARG A 85 -7.04 -7.71 2.27
CA ARG A 85 -8.41 -7.21 2.34
C ARG A 85 -8.83 -6.59 1.01
N PRO A 86 -10.03 -6.92 0.51
CA PRO A 86 -10.62 -6.23 -0.64
C PRO A 86 -11.28 -4.93 -0.17
N PHE A 87 -11.16 -3.88 -0.99
CA PHE A 87 -11.83 -2.60 -0.83
C PHE A 87 -12.61 -2.28 -2.09
N GLN A 88 -13.92 -2.08 -1.96
CA GLN A 88 -14.72 -1.57 -3.06
C GLN A 88 -14.45 -0.08 -3.19
N ILE A 89 -13.92 0.34 -4.33
CA ILE A 89 -13.70 1.74 -4.69
C ILE A 89 -14.86 2.19 -5.56
N THR A 90 -15.50 3.28 -5.16
CA THR A 90 -16.60 3.90 -5.91
C THR A 90 -16.32 5.40 -6.10
N PRO A 91 -16.81 6.01 -7.18
CA PRO A 91 -16.61 7.44 -7.41
C PRO A 91 -17.09 8.29 -6.23
N GLY A 92 -16.18 9.07 -5.65
CA GLY A 92 -16.45 9.93 -4.48
C GLY A 92 -16.17 9.27 -3.12
N GLU A 93 -15.91 7.97 -3.08
CA GLU A 93 -15.54 7.22 -1.86
C GLU A 93 -14.12 6.66 -1.99
N ASP A 94 -13.17 7.59 -2.09
CA ASP A 94 -11.76 7.22 -2.23
C ASP A 94 -11.19 6.65 -0.93
N MET A 95 -10.20 5.79 -1.07
CA MET A 95 -9.39 5.29 0.03
C MET A 95 -7.99 5.89 -0.01
N ILE A 96 -7.34 5.95 1.16
CA ILE A 96 -5.94 6.35 1.28
C ILE A 96 -5.17 5.15 1.82
N PHE A 97 -4.26 4.60 1.03
CA PHE A 97 -3.42 3.47 1.41
C PHE A 97 -1.98 3.91 1.64
N GLN A 98 -1.29 3.30 2.60
CA GLN A 98 0.16 3.34 2.61
C GLN A 98 0.67 2.67 1.32
N LYS A 99 1.72 3.22 0.72
CA LYS A 99 2.25 2.71 -0.56
C LYS A 99 2.52 1.20 -0.51
N SER A 100 3.13 0.71 0.57
CA SER A 100 3.42 -0.71 0.77
C SER A 100 2.18 -1.58 1.01
N ALA A 101 1.03 -1.00 1.33
CA ALA A 101 -0.20 -1.74 1.53
C ALA A 101 -0.98 -1.99 0.22
N PHE A 102 -0.70 -1.26 -0.86
CA PHE A 102 -1.35 -1.52 -2.15
C PHE A 102 -0.77 -2.77 -2.79
N LEU A 103 -1.61 -3.76 -3.08
CA LEU A 103 -1.21 -5.03 -3.69
C LEU A 103 -1.59 -5.09 -5.18
N ALA A 104 -2.87 -4.95 -5.49
CA ALA A 104 -3.40 -4.99 -6.86
C ALA A 104 -4.80 -4.35 -6.92
N ALA A 105 -5.27 -3.99 -8.12
CA ALA A 105 -6.65 -3.53 -8.31
C ALA A 105 -7.16 -3.84 -9.72
N GLU A 106 -8.48 -3.77 -9.89
CA GLU A 106 -9.11 -3.73 -11.21
C GLU A 106 -8.68 -2.47 -11.98
N PHE A 107 -8.64 -2.55 -13.31
CA PHE A 107 -8.14 -1.48 -14.20
C PHE A 107 -8.90 -0.14 -14.09
N GLY A 108 -10.12 -0.14 -13.56
CA GLY A 108 -10.90 1.08 -13.30
C GLY A 108 -10.44 1.88 -12.06
N VAL A 109 -9.48 1.36 -11.30
CA VAL A 109 -8.91 2.01 -10.11
C VAL A 109 -7.67 2.81 -10.51
N GLU A 110 -7.54 4.02 -9.94
CA GLU A 110 -6.43 4.93 -10.17
C GLU A 110 -5.66 5.19 -8.88
N LEU A 111 -4.33 5.28 -8.99
CA LEU A 111 -3.43 5.60 -7.88
C LEU A 111 -2.80 6.99 -8.10
N SER A 112 -2.78 7.77 -7.03
CA SER A 112 -2.05 9.06 -7.00
C SER A 112 -1.43 9.29 -5.62
N VAL A 113 -0.35 10.07 -5.56
CA VAL A 113 0.25 10.43 -4.27
C VAL A 113 -0.68 11.37 -3.52
N HIS A 114 -1.12 10.98 -2.33
CA HIS A 114 -1.92 11.81 -1.43
C HIS A 114 -1.03 12.61 -0.48
N PHE A 115 -0.02 11.94 0.10
CA PHE A 115 0.87 12.54 1.08
C PHE A 115 2.26 11.90 1.00
N ARG A 116 3.31 12.71 1.16
CA ARG A 116 4.70 12.23 1.20
C ARG A 116 5.49 12.99 2.24
N LYS A 117 6.15 12.26 3.13
CA LYS A 117 7.08 12.84 4.11
C LYS A 117 8.36 12.02 4.17
N LYS A 118 9.49 12.65 3.97
CA LYS A 118 10.80 12.02 4.21
C LYS A 118 10.98 11.85 5.71
N ILE A 119 10.82 10.64 6.19
CA ILE A 119 10.98 10.25 7.58
C ILE A 119 12.18 9.30 7.60
N GLY A 120 13.20 9.59 8.36
CA GLY A 120 14.43 8.82 8.57
C GLY A 120 14.75 7.68 7.60
N ALA A 121 15.95 7.58 7.12
CA ALA A 121 16.35 6.70 6.00
C ALA A 121 16.13 5.18 6.23
N GLY A 122 15.78 4.74 7.45
CA GLY A 122 15.65 3.31 7.82
C GLY A 122 14.22 2.79 7.93
N LEU A 123 13.23 3.66 8.19
CA LEU A 123 11.87 3.22 8.55
C LEU A 123 10.99 2.78 7.35
N PHE A 124 11.21 3.35 6.17
CA PHE A 124 10.35 3.14 4.99
C PHE A 124 11.19 2.95 3.71
N GLY A 125 12.27 2.16 3.78
CA GLY A 125 13.05 1.77 2.60
C GLY A 125 13.73 2.92 1.84
N GLY A 126 13.99 4.08 2.49
CA GLY A 126 14.66 5.23 1.85
C GLY A 126 13.73 6.17 1.06
N GLU A 127 12.54 5.74 0.65
CA GLU A 127 11.56 6.58 -0.06
C GLU A 127 10.78 7.52 0.88
N GLY A 128 10.76 7.22 2.17
CA GLY A 128 9.96 7.89 3.19
C GLY A 128 8.55 7.32 3.29
N PHE A 129 7.75 7.91 4.17
CA PHE A 129 6.35 7.54 4.34
C PHE A 129 5.50 8.16 3.22
N ILE A 130 4.83 7.31 2.46
CA ILE A 130 4.01 7.70 1.32
C ILE A 130 2.61 7.12 1.51
N MET A 131 1.61 7.99 1.45
CA MET A 131 0.20 7.60 1.36
C MET A 131 -0.30 7.87 -0.05
N GLN A 132 -1.00 6.92 -0.63
CA GLN A 132 -1.57 6.97 -1.97
C GLN A 132 -3.09 7.07 -1.88
N ARG A 133 -3.66 7.94 -2.69
CA ARG A 133 -5.10 7.96 -2.93
C ARG A 133 -5.44 6.89 -3.95
N VAL A 134 -6.40 6.06 -3.60
CA VAL A 134 -6.99 5.00 -4.42
C VAL A 134 -8.40 5.45 -4.76
N SER A 135 -8.63 5.77 -6.03
CA SER A 135 -9.87 6.37 -6.54
C SER A 135 -10.38 5.64 -7.77
N GLY A 136 -11.52 6.06 -8.34
CA GLY A 136 -12.10 5.46 -9.53
C GLY A 136 -13.21 4.49 -9.23
N ASN A 137 -13.27 3.34 -9.93
CA ASN A 137 -14.32 2.34 -9.76
C ASN A 137 -13.77 0.93 -9.95
N GLY A 138 -13.96 0.06 -8.96
CA GLY A 138 -13.51 -1.33 -9.00
C GLY A 138 -13.08 -1.83 -7.62
N ILE A 139 -12.49 -3.02 -7.60
CA ILE A 139 -11.95 -3.61 -6.38
C ILE A 139 -10.45 -3.37 -6.30
N ALA A 140 -9.98 -2.84 -5.18
CA ALA A 140 -8.58 -2.76 -4.81
C ALA A 140 -8.28 -3.75 -3.68
N PHE A 141 -7.13 -4.41 -3.74
CA PHE A 141 -6.64 -5.31 -2.70
C PHE A 141 -5.48 -4.63 -1.96
N ALA A 142 -5.60 -4.61 -0.63
CA ALA A 142 -4.53 -4.16 0.24
C ALA A 142 -3.98 -5.32 1.05
N GLU A 143 -2.65 -5.38 1.21
CA GLU A 143 -1.96 -6.27 2.14
C GLU A 143 -1.63 -5.52 3.44
N PHE A 144 -1.69 -6.24 4.55
CA PHE A 144 -1.41 -5.74 5.89
C PHE A 144 -0.40 -6.64 6.57
N ASP A 145 0.62 -6.04 7.15
CA ASP A 145 1.65 -6.75 7.89
C ASP A 145 1.11 -7.21 9.26
N GLY A 146 1.00 -8.51 9.46
CA GLY A 146 0.39 -9.10 10.65
C GLY A 146 -1.14 -9.07 10.64
N HIS A 147 -1.74 -8.86 11.80
CA HIS A 147 -3.19 -8.76 11.94
C HIS A 147 -3.67 -7.33 11.62
N VAL A 148 -4.86 -7.22 11.01
CA VAL A 148 -5.48 -5.93 10.72
C VAL A 148 -6.53 -5.60 11.78
N VAL A 149 -6.45 -4.39 12.33
CA VAL A 149 -7.44 -3.83 13.28
C VAL A 149 -8.11 -2.63 12.63
N GLU A 150 -9.43 -2.60 12.66
CA GLU A 150 -10.24 -1.52 12.09
C GLU A 150 -10.86 -0.68 13.20
N TYR A 151 -10.79 0.65 13.05
CA TYR A 151 -11.46 1.62 13.91
C TYR A 151 -12.35 2.53 13.07
N GLU A 152 -13.56 2.79 13.55
CA GLU A 152 -14.45 3.81 13.02
C GLU A 152 -14.40 5.05 13.92
N LEU A 153 -13.93 6.16 13.36
CA LEU A 153 -13.80 7.43 14.06
C LEU A 153 -15.00 8.32 13.77
N GLN A 154 -15.63 8.81 14.81
CA GLN A 154 -16.71 9.81 14.70
C GLN A 154 -16.15 11.19 14.33
N PRO A 155 -16.98 12.14 13.85
CA PRO A 155 -16.52 13.51 13.58
C PRO A 155 -15.81 14.12 14.79
N GLY A 156 -14.55 14.57 14.57
CA GLY A 156 -13.70 15.16 15.62
C GLY A 156 -13.03 14.15 16.56
N GLN A 157 -13.38 12.88 16.51
CA GLN A 157 -12.68 11.84 17.26
C GLN A 157 -11.28 11.64 16.69
N GLN A 158 -10.30 11.48 17.58
CA GLN A 158 -8.90 11.33 17.22
C GLN A 158 -8.30 10.03 17.76
N ILE A 159 -7.36 9.47 16.99
CA ILE A 159 -6.46 8.40 17.42
C ILE A 159 -5.03 8.81 17.09
N VAL A 160 -4.10 8.53 18.01
CA VAL A 160 -2.66 8.73 17.77
C VAL A 160 -2.00 7.37 17.65
N ILE A 161 -1.26 7.17 16.58
CA ILE A 161 -0.62 5.90 16.24
C ILE A 161 0.86 6.12 15.91
N ASP A 162 1.68 5.10 16.14
CA ASP A 162 3.00 5.03 15.50
C ASP A 162 2.78 4.92 13.98
N THR A 163 3.44 5.81 13.24
CA THR A 163 3.23 6.01 11.80
C THR A 163 3.32 4.71 10.99
N GLY A 164 4.19 3.78 11.36
CA GLY A 164 4.36 2.48 10.69
C GLY A 164 3.13 1.57 10.76
N HIS A 165 2.26 1.76 11.74
CA HIS A 165 1.06 0.95 11.90
C HIS A 165 -0.12 1.41 11.03
N LEU A 166 -0.08 2.60 10.43
CA LEU A 166 -1.12 3.05 9.51
C LEU A 166 -0.96 2.36 8.16
N ALA A 167 -1.91 1.53 7.77
CA ALA A 167 -1.93 0.88 6.46
C ALA A 167 -2.97 1.48 5.52
N ALA A 168 -4.18 1.81 6.02
CA ALA A 168 -5.22 2.44 5.21
C ALA A 168 -6.13 3.35 6.04
N MET A 169 -6.79 4.30 5.39
CA MET A 169 -7.86 5.11 5.98
C MET A 169 -8.85 5.58 4.91
N SER A 170 -10.06 5.92 5.32
CA SER A 170 -11.03 6.63 4.47
C SER A 170 -10.50 8.01 4.09
N SER A 171 -10.79 8.48 2.88
CA SER A 171 -10.38 9.80 2.43
C SER A 171 -11.04 10.96 3.19
N SER A 172 -12.10 10.67 3.96
CA SER A 172 -12.78 11.61 4.86
C SER A 172 -12.02 11.87 6.17
N CYS A 173 -11.06 10.99 6.54
CA CYS A 173 -10.18 11.22 7.68
C CYS A 173 -9.12 12.27 7.36
N ASN A 174 -8.74 13.05 8.37
CA ASN A 174 -7.60 13.96 8.28
C ASN A 174 -6.40 13.39 9.05
N MET A 175 -5.20 13.53 8.47
CA MET A 175 -3.95 12.97 9.01
C MET A 175 -2.94 14.09 9.28
N ASP A 176 -2.33 14.08 10.47
CA ASP A 176 -1.21 14.94 10.84
C ASP A 176 -0.06 14.13 11.46
N ILE A 177 1.15 14.27 10.88
CA ILE A 177 2.33 13.55 11.34
C ILE A 177 3.20 14.48 12.19
N GLN A 178 3.35 14.13 13.45
CA GLN A 178 4.11 14.87 14.45
C GLN A 178 5.37 14.10 14.88
N SER A 179 6.48 14.82 15.04
CA SER A 179 7.66 14.26 15.70
C SER A 179 7.44 14.24 17.21
N VAL A 180 7.76 13.12 17.87
CA VAL A 180 7.63 13.00 19.34
C VAL A 180 8.65 13.92 20.01
N PRO A 181 8.22 14.91 20.84
CA PRO A 181 9.14 15.78 21.56
C PRO A 181 10.02 14.99 22.55
N GLY A 182 11.29 15.38 22.69
CA GLY A 182 12.22 14.79 23.66
C GLY A 182 12.98 13.55 23.17
N MET A 183 12.64 12.96 22.01
CA MET A 183 13.33 11.80 21.46
C MET A 183 14.60 12.12 20.66
N LYS A 184 14.91 13.41 20.45
CA LYS A 184 16.17 13.83 19.77
C LYS A 184 17.42 13.28 20.41
N ASN A 185 17.41 13.00 21.73
CA ASN A 185 18.54 12.47 22.47
C ASN A 185 18.66 10.93 22.47
N LYS A 186 17.66 10.19 21.99
CA LYS A 186 17.76 8.74 21.74
C LYS A 186 18.23 8.39 20.32
N LEU A 187 18.59 9.40 19.55
CA LEU A 187 18.99 9.31 18.13
C LEU A 187 20.40 8.73 17.90
N LEU A 188 21.02 8.10 18.88
CA LEU A 188 22.27 7.35 18.65
C LEU A 188 22.06 6.06 17.82
N GLY A 189 20.80 5.73 17.48
CA GLY A 189 20.44 4.62 16.61
C GLY A 189 19.85 5.01 15.24
N GLY A 190 19.70 6.31 14.89
CA GLY A 190 19.31 6.76 13.54
C GLY A 190 17.82 6.68 13.19
N GLU A 191 16.92 6.28 14.11
CA GLU A 191 15.49 6.11 13.85
C GLU A 191 14.66 7.11 14.64
N GLY A 192 14.01 8.06 13.95
CA GLY A 192 13.03 8.97 14.52
C GLY A 192 11.68 8.30 14.65
N PHE A 193 11.13 8.21 15.84
CA PHE A 193 9.74 7.79 16.04
C PHE A 193 8.81 8.96 15.70
N PHE A 194 7.90 8.71 14.78
CA PHE A 194 6.89 9.66 14.37
C PHE A 194 5.51 9.12 14.73
N ASN A 195 4.71 9.96 15.37
CA ASN A 195 3.31 9.69 15.63
C ASN A 195 2.46 10.33 14.55
N THR A 196 1.42 9.62 14.13
CA THR A 196 0.39 10.12 13.23
C THR A 196 -0.90 10.28 14.01
N GLY A 197 -1.39 11.52 14.11
CA GLY A 197 -2.74 11.82 14.56
C GLY A 197 -3.70 11.65 13.40
N ILE A 198 -4.76 10.88 13.60
CA ILE A 198 -5.85 10.73 12.63
C ILE A 198 -7.13 11.22 13.26
N THR A 199 -7.83 12.11 12.55
CA THR A 199 -9.12 12.68 12.97
C THR A 199 -10.21 12.24 12.02
N GLY A 200 -11.30 11.69 12.57
CA GLY A 200 -12.51 11.34 11.82
C GLY A 200 -13.33 12.54 11.33
N PRO A 201 -14.35 12.31 10.53
CA PRO A 201 -15.07 11.03 10.43
C PRO A 201 -14.44 10.06 9.42
N GLY A 202 -14.55 8.75 9.68
CA GLY A 202 -14.16 7.70 8.74
C GLY A 202 -13.51 6.50 9.41
N ARG A 203 -13.08 5.54 8.60
CA ARG A 203 -12.45 4.29 9.07
C ARG A 203 -10.95 4.34 8.91
N VAL A 204 -10.25 3.65 9.82
CA VAL A 204 -8.81 3.52 9.86
C VAL A 204 -8.45 2.06 10.03
N TRP A 205 -7.55 1.55 9.19
CA TRP A 205 -7.04 0.18 9.26
C TRP A 205 -5.57 0.21 9.68
N LEU A 206 -5.32 -0.44 10.80
CA LEU A 206 -3.99 -0.54 11.40
C LEU A 206 -3.45 -1.96 11.25
N GLN A 207 -2.17 -2.08 10.95
CA GLN A 207 -1.42 -3.33 10.89
C GLN A 207 -0.63 -3.53 12.18
N THR A 208 -0.58 -4.78 12.71
CA THR A 208 0.01 -5.04 14.02
C THR A 208 1.51 -5.30 13.99
N MET A 209 2.08 -5.65 12.83
CA MET A 209 3.48 -6.02 12.70
C MET A 209 4.13 -5.39 11.45
N PRO A 210 4.26 -4.04 11.38
CA PRO A 210 4.90 -3.39 10.24
C PRO A 210 6.30 -3.97 10.00
N ILE A 211 6.64 -4.24 8.74
CA ILE A 211 7.95 -4.82 8.35
C ILE A 211 9.13 -3.99 8.89
N SER A 212 8.98 -2.69 9.03
CA SER A 212 9.97 -1.80 9.63
C SER A 212 10.29 -2.17 11.09
N ASN A 213 9.28 -2.56 11.87
CA ASN A 213 9.46 -2.98 13.26
C ASN A 213 10.16 -4.33 13.33
N VAL A 214 9.84 -5.26 12.42
CA VAL A 214 10.53 -6.56 12.30
C VAL A 214 11.98 -6.36 11.90
N ALA A 215 12.24 -5.53 10.89
CA ALA A 215 13.61 -5.20 10.47
C ALA A 215 14.42 -4.58 11.61
N GLY A 216 13.83 -3.66 12.38
CA GLY A 216 14.44 -3.07 13.57
C GLY A 216 14.76 -4.11 14.66
N ALA A 217 13.85 -5.06 14.90
CA ALA A 217 14.03 -6.14 15.86
C ALA A 217 15.12 -7.14 15.44
N ILE A 218 15.29 -7.42 14.15
CA ILE A 218 16.27 -8.37 13.61
C ILE A 218 17.65 -7.74 13.46
N ARG A 219 17.74 -6.44 13.15
CA ARG A 219 18.98 -5.72 12.86
C ARG A 219 20.11 -5.95 13.85
N PRO A 220 19.91 -5.97 15.21
CA PRO A 220 20.97 -6.23 16.17
C PRO A 220 21.59 -7.64 16.07
N TYR A 221 20.89 -8.58 15.44
CA TYR A 221 21.33 -9.99 15.30
C TYR A 221 21.98 -10.29 13.95
N ILE A 222 21.99 -9.31 13.01
CA ILE A 222 22.66 -9.46 11.73
C ILE A 222 24.11 -8.99 11.89
N PRO A 223 25.14 -9.87 11.66
CA PRO A 223 26.53 -9.44 11.66
C PRO A 223 26.75 -8.36 10.60
N THR A 224 27.07 -7.15 11.02
CA THR A 224 27.57 -6.11 10.09
C THR A 224 29.05 -6.39 9.92
N GLY A 225 29.46 -6.83 8.71
CA GLY A 225 30.88 -6.97 8.38
C GLY A 225 31.60 -5.63 8.63
N ASN A 226 32.73 -5.70 9.33
CA ASN A 226 33.70 -4.61 9.45
C ASN A 226 34.33 -4.30 8.11
#